data_f6a52f1aeebeb2a822eecf66f55b621d
#
_entry.id   f6a52f1aeebeb2a822eecf66f55b621d
#
_cell.length_a   1.000
_cell.length_b   1.000
_cell.length_c   1.000
_cell.angle_alpha   90.00
_cell.angle_beta   90.00
_cell.angle_gamma   90.00
#
_symmetry.space_group_name_H-M   'P 1'
#
loop_
_entity.id
_entity.type
_entity.pdbx_description
1 polymer ?
#
loop_
_entity_poly.entity_id
_entity_poly.type
_entity_poly.pdbx_seq_one_letter_code
_entity_poly.pdbx_strand_id
1 'polypeptide(L)'
;MKQLPSIISTDPLTDPPEGPEPEEGADLAEPSELRPFAIDQAQHGQRLDRALAALVPEFSRSYLQQLIEAGAVELQGRTLTKVSATVRAGQSGRIELRPTPQSQAFRPEAMALVTVHEDEHLRIIDKPAGLVVHPAPGHWSGTLLNGLLALDPKAVLLPRAGIVHRLDRDTSGLMVVARTRAAMDAMVALIAARDVKRQYLAMGHKAWEGAAARQVDAPIGRDPRNRLRMAVVDLERHAGKTARTLIERLDSHTDGCAVRCTLETGRTHQIRVHMASIGHPLVGDALYGGAPAAGLSRQALHAFRLAFVHPVTQQAMEFRSPPPPDLAQALQTWGLDYNRA
;
A
#
# COMPACT_ATOMS: atom_id res chain seq x y z
N MET A 1 53.60 50.50 15.15
CA MET A 1 53.35 51.88 14.65
C MET A 1 53.05 51.80 13.16
N LYS A 2 52.00 52.55 12.75
CA LYS A 2 51.38 52.77 11.40
C LYS A 2 50.37 51.73 10.98
N GLN A 3 49.12 51.93 11.26
CA GLN A 3 48.01 52.72 10.73
C GLN A 3 47.61 52.31 9.31
N LEU A 4 46.37 51.86 9.26
CA LEU A 4 45.46 51.72 8.11
C LEU A 4 45.32 53.03 7.33
N PRO A 5 44.80 52.95 6.10
CA PRO A 5 43.44 53.52 5.96
C PRO A 5 42.41 52.66 5.23
N SER A 6 41.20 52.82 5.70
CA SER A 6 39.94 52.52 5.04
C SER A 6 39.77 53.42 3.82
N ILE A 7 39.15 52.90 2.74
CA ILE A 7 38.25 53.70 1.88
C ILE A 7 37.14 52.78 1.38
N ILE A 8 35.95 53.22 1.65
CA ILE A 8 34.61 52.83 1.21
C ILE A 8 34.47 53.19 -0.27
N SER A 9 33.80 52.35 -1.06
CA SER A 9 32.79 52.82 -2.00
C SER A 9 31.84 51.70 -2.40
N THR A 10 30.62 51.95 -2.09
CA THR A 10 29.41 51.29 -2.47
C THR A 10 29.07 51.64 -3.90
N ASP A 11 28.70 50.61 -4.72
CA ASP A 11 27.66 50.74 -5.72
C ASP A 11 27.02 49.38 -5.97
N PRO A 12 25.69 49.26 -5.99
CA PRO A 12 25.00 48.00 -6.21
C PRO A 12 24.99 47.68 -7.69
N LEU A 13 25.64 46.60 -8.07
CA LEU A 13 25.49 46.01 -9.38
C LEU A 13 24.07 45.40 -9.43
N THR A 14 23.23 46.01 -10.24
CA THR A 14 21.95 45.51 -10.69
C THR A 14 22.16 44.20 -11.47
N ASP A 15 21.58 43.12 -10.96
CA ASP A 15 21.49 41.87 -11.68
C ASP A 15 20.66 42.05 -12.97
N PRO A 16 21.05 41.41 -14.08
CA PRO A 16 20.26 41.42 -15.28
C PRO A 16 18.94 40.64 -15.03
N PRO A 17 17.84 40.99 -15.73
CA PRO A 17 16.56 40.31 -15.55
C PRO A 17 16.70 38.83 -15.92
N GLU A 18 16.31 37.96 -14.98
CA GLU A 18 16.13 36.54 -15.20
C GLU A 18 15.12 36.34 -16.33
N GLY A 19 15.58 35.72 -17.40
CA GLY A 19 14.70 35.22 -18.46
C GLY A 19 13.81 34.11 -17.89
N PRO A 20 12.65 33.83 -18.51
CA PRO A 20 11.75 32.81 -18.02
C PRO A 20 12.51 31.46 -17.97
N GLU A 21 12.49 30.85 -16.79
CA GLU A 21 12.96 29.47 -16.63
C GLU A 21 12.16 28.56 -17.59
N PRO A 22 12.80 27.60 -18.26
CA PRO A 22 12.07 26.63 -19.04
C PRO A 22 11.16 25.85 -18.10
N GLU A 23 9.87 25.83 -18.38
CA GLU A 23 8.90 24.94 -17.73
C GLU A 23 9.38 23.49 -17.91
N GLU A 24 10.04 22.93 -16.90
CA GLU A 24 10.26 21.49 -16.74
C GLU A 24 8.94 20.82 -16.35
N GLY A 25 8.09 20.68 -17.32
CA GLY A 25 6.82 19.99 -17.29
C GLY A 25 6.55 19.28 -18.60
N ALA A 26 7.61 18.76 -19.23
CA ALA A 26 7.41 17.80 -20.31
C ALA A 26 6.91 16.50 -19.66
N ASP A 27 5.60 16.39 -19.57
CA ASP A 27 4.87 15.14 -19.49
C ASP A 27 5.47 14.22 -20.57
N LEU A 28 6.36 13.30 -20.16
CA LEU A 28 6.89 12.27 -21.04
C LEU A 28 5.69 11.37 -21.36
N ALA A 29 4.89 11.79 -22.35
CA ALA A 29 3.82 11.00 -22.91
C ALA A 29 4.43 9.64 -23.25
N GLU A 30 4.05 8.59 -22.50
CA GLU A 30 4.50 7.23 -22.78
C GLU A 30 4.18 6.88 -24.22
N PRO A 31 5.04 6.15 -24.92
CA PRO A 31 4.86 5.83 -26.32
C PRO A 31 3.54 5.07 -26.49
N SER A 32 2.55 5.72 -27.08
CA SER A 32 1.32 5.07 -27.54
C SER A 32 1.49 4.63 -28.99
N GLU A 33 1.06 3.41 -29.28
CA GLU A 33 1.02 2.89 -30.66
C GLU A 33 -0.37 3.11 -31.23
N LEU A 34 -0.49 3.86 -32.30
CA LEU A 34 -1.75 4.02 -33.01
C LEU A 34 -1.87 2.95 -34.10
N ARG A 35 -2.80 1.99 -33.93
CA ARG A 35 -2.99 0.88 -34.85
C ARG A 35 -4.31 1.00 -35.61
N PRO A 36 -4.29 1.08 -36.96
CA PRO A 36 -5.51 1.03 -37.75
C PRO A 36 -6.10 -0.38 -37.79
N PHE A 37 -7.41 -0.48 -37.87
CA PHE A 37 -8.14 -1.73 -38.09
C PHE A 37 -9.33 -1.55 -39.03
N ALA A 38 -9.75 -2.64 -39.64
CA ALA A 38 -10.97 -2.70 -40.46
C ALA A 38 -11.83 -3.88 -40.02
N ILE A 39 -13.13 -3.68 -40.00
CA ILE A 39 -14.12 -4.70 -39.70
C ILE A 39 -14.48 -5.44 -40.97
N ASP A 40 -14.21 -6.72 -41.01
CA ASP A 40 -14.59 -7.58 -42.14
C ASP A 40 -15.93 -8.31 -41.90
N GLN A 41 -16.26 -9.23 -42.76
CA GLN A 41 -17.50 -10.00 -42.67
C GLN A 41 -17.54 -10.94 -41.42
N ALA A 42 -16.36 -11.38 -40.95
CA ALA A 42 -16.27 -12.25 -39.79
C ALA A 42 -16.62 -11.54 -38.48
N GLN A 43 -16.41 -10.23 -38.40
CA GLN A 43 -16.76 -9.43 -37.22
C GLN A 43 -18.12 -8.73 -37.34
N HIS A 44 -18.83 -8.84 -38.49
CA HIS A 44 -20.13 -8.20 -38.68
C HIS A 44 -21.13 -8.56 -37.58
N GLY A 45 -21.77 -7.55 -36.98
CA GLY A 45 -22.77 -7.74 -35.92
C GLY A 45 -22.20 -8.10 -34.55
N GLN A 46 -20.89 -8.27 -34.42
CA GLN A 46 -20.25 -8.55 -33.13
C GLN A 46 -20.17 -7.29 -32.27
N ARG A 47 -19.93 -7.52 -30.98
CA ARG A 47 -19.58 -6.47 -30.04
C ARG A 47 -18.16 -5.96 -30.34
N LEU A 48 -17.91 -4.67 -30.14
CA LEU A 48 -16.62 -4.02 -30.39
C LEU A 48 -15.45 -4.71 -29.66
N ASP A 49 -15.63 -5.04 -28.37
CA ASP A 49 -14.62 -5.70 -27.57
C ASP A 49 -14.24 -7.10 -28.10
N ARG A 50 -15.17 -7.79 -28.69
CA ARG A 50 -14.95 -9.12 -29.29
C ARG A 50 -14.30 -8.99 -30.66
N ALA A 51 -14.76 -8.05 -31.46
CA ALA A 51 -14.19 -7.79 -32.77
C ALA A 51 -12.74 -7.37 -32.69
N LEU A 52 -12.41 -6.45 -31.76
CA LEU A 52 -11.03 -6.01 -31.53
C LEU A 52 -10.14 -7.17 -31.03
N ALA A 53 -10.64 -8.04 -30.13
CA ALA A 53 -9.85 -9.19 -29.67
C ALA A 53 -9.53 -10.19 -30.78
N ALA A 54 -10.30 -10.23 -31.85
CA ALA A 54 -9.99 -11.04 -33.05
C ALA A 54 -9.00 -10.34 -33.99
N LEU A 55 -9.01 -9.00 -34.02
CA LEU A 55 -8.18 -8.20 -34.93
C LEU A 55 -6.78 -7.90 -34.35
N VAL A 56 -6.66 -7.87 -33.02
CA VAL A 56 -5.40 -7.66 -32.28
C VAL A 56 -5.21 -8.75 -31.22
N PRO A 57 -4.98 -10.01 -31.65
CA PRO A 57 -5.03 -11.19 -30.79
C PRO A 57 -3.91 -11.27 -29.74
N GLU A 58 -2.87 -10.48 -29.87
CA GLU A 58 -1.78 -10.36 -28.91
C GLU A 58 -2.21 -9.68 -27.59
N PHE A 59 -3.37 -9.02 -27.58
CA PHE A 59 -3.89 -8.35 -26.38
C PHE A 59 -5.10 -9.06 -25.79
N SER A 60 -5.17 -9.06 -24.44
CA SER A 60 -6.30 -9.65 -23.75
C SER A 60 -7.58 -8.83 -23.98
N ARG A 61 -8.73 -9.50 -24.02
CA ARG A 61 -10.02 -8.82 -24.17
C ARG A 61 -10.30 -7.80 -23.05
N SER A 62 -9.85 -8.07 -21.82
CA SER A 62 -10.01 -7.12 -20.71
C SER A 62 -9.17 -5.86 -20.90
N TYR A 63 -7.98 -5.96 -21.47
CA TYR A 63 -7.19 -4.81 -21.85
C TYR A 63 -7.89 -3.95 -22.91
N LEU A 64 -8.42 -4.59 -23.95
CA LEU A 64 -9.15 -3.88 -25.03
C LEU A 64 -10.43 -3.20 -24.51
N GLN A 65 -11.13 -3.81 -23.55
CA GLN A 65 -12.28 -3.20 -22.90
C GLN A 65 -11.89 -1.90 -22.17
N GLN A 66 -10.78 -1.91 -21.44
CA GLN A 66 -10.27 -0.71 -20.75
C GLN A 66 -9.90 0.40 -21.74
N LEU A 67 -9.27 0.07 -22.88
CA LEU A 67 -8.97 1.03 -23.92
C LEU A 67 -10.24 1.65 -24.53
N ILE A 68 -11.28 0.83 -24.78
CA ILE A 68 -12.58 1.33 -25.25
C ILE A 68 -13.19 2.30 -24.23
N GLU A 69 -13.29 1.90 -22.96
CA GLU A 69 -13.85 2.71 -21.87
C GLU A 69 -13.08 4.03 -21.67
N ALA A 70 -11.77 3.99 -21.88
CA ALA A 70 -10.89 5.18 -21.83
C ALA A 70 -10.93 6.03 -23.10
N GLY A 71 -11.77 5.72 -24.11
CA GLY A 71 -11.89 6.49 -25.34
C GLY A 71 -10.70 6.36 -26.29
N ALA A 72 -9.90 5.31 -26.16
CA ALA A 72 -8.74 5.05 -27.02
C ALA A 72 -9.11 4.35 -28.35
N VAL A 73 -10.39 4.17 -28.65
CA VAL A 73 -10.88 3.53 -29.88
C VAL A 73 -11.75 4.51 -30.67
N GLU A 74 -11.37 4.71 -31.91
CA GLU A 74 -12.15 5.48 -32.88
C GLU A 74 -12.65 4.55 -33.99
N LEU A 75 -13.93 4.67 -34.35
CA LEU A 75 -14.56 3.94 -35.44
C LEU A 75 -15.33 4.92 -36.32
N GLN A 76 -15.04 4.96 -37.61
CA GLN A 76 -15.63 5.91 -38.57
C GLN A 76 -15.51 7.38 -38.11
N GLY A 77 -14.36 7.78 -37.55
CA GLY A 77 -14.11 9.14 -37.07
C GLY A 77 -14.82 9.49 -35.75
N ARG A 78 -15.43 8.50 -35.04
CA ARG A 78 -16.11 8.72 -33.76
C ARG A 78 -15.44 7.92 -32.65
N THR A 79 -15.10 8.56 -31.56
CA THR A 79 -14.61 7.92 -30.36
C THR A 79 -15.72 7.05 -29.74
N LEU A 80 -15.40 5.79 -29.46
CA LEU A 80 -16.32 4.84 -28.83
C LEU A 80 -15.84 4.54 -27.41
N THR A 81 -16.76 4.66 -26.42
CA THR A 81 -16.51 4.32 -25.02
C THR A 81 -17.36 3.13 -24.55
N LYS A 82 -18.33 2.70 -25.38
CA LYS A 82 -19.21 1.60 -25.01
C LYS A 82 -18.65 0.26 -25.53
N VAL A 83 -18.15 -0.56 -24.62
CA VAL A 83 -17.57 -1.90 -24.87
C VAL A 83 -18.49 -2.80 -25.71
N SER A 84 -19.82 -2.71 -25.49
CA SER A 84 -20.82 -3.51 -26.17
C SER A 84 -21.35 -2.90 -27.48
N ALA A 85 -20.71 -1.83 -28.00
CA ALA A 85 -21.10 -1.26 -29.29
C ALA A 85 -21.02 -2.34 -30.39
N THR A 86 -22.02 -2.37 -31.27
CA THR A 86 -22.07 -3.33 -32.39
C THR A 86 -21.31 -2.76 -33.59
N VAL A 87 -20.44 -3.56 -34.20
CA VAL A 87 -19.67 -3.20 -35.39
C VAL A 87 -20.27 -3.81 -36.66
N ARG A 88 -19.99 -3.20 -37.81
CA ARG A 88 -20.49 -3.64 -39.12
C ARG A 88 -19.34 -3.80 -40.13
N ALA A 89 -19.40 -4.81 -40.96
CA ALA A 89 -18.44 -5.00 -42.03
C ALA A 89 -18.30 -3.72 -42.92
N GLY A 90 -17.08 -3.41 -43.33
CA GLY A 90 -16.73 -2.20 -44.05
C GLY A 90 -16.44 -0.96 -43.21
N GLN A 91 -16.65 -1.03 -41.90
CA GLN A 91 -16.22 0.02 -41.00
C GLN A 91 -14.70 -0.04 -40.77
N SER A 92 -14.04 1.10 -40.71
CA SER A 92 -12.63 1.23 -40.37
C SER A 92 -12.46 2.14 -39.16
N GLY A 93 -11.39 1.92 -38.41
CA GLY A 93 -11.10 2.67 -37.22
C GLY A 93 -9.63 2.57 -36.84
N ARG A 94 -9.30 3.14 -35.72
CA ARG A 94 -7.98 3.07 -35.10
C ARG A 94 -8.12 2.85 -33.62
N ILE A 95 -7.17 2.11 -33.05
CA ILE A 95 -7.03 1.91 -31.63
C ILE A 95 -5.68 2.46 -31.18
N GLU A 96 -5.70 3.27 -30.14
CA GLU A 96 -4.50 3.74 -29.48
C GLU A 96 -4.12 2.74 -28.37
N LEU A 97 -3.08 1.97 -28.63
CA LEU A 97 -2.50 1.00 -27.70
C LEU A 97 -1.58 1.75 -26.74
N ARG A 98 -2.09 2.07 -25.59
CA ARG A 98 -1.39 2.80 -24.53
C ARG A 98 -1.36 1.98 -23.26
N PRO A 99 -0.35 2.18 -22.38
CA PRO A 99 -0.31 1.51 -21.09
C PRO A 99 -1.60 1.76 -20.31
N THR A 100 -2.19 0.69 -19.79
CA THR A 100 -3.31 0.83 -18.85
C THR A 100 -2.79 1.02 -17.43
N PRO A 101 -3.56 1.60 -16.51
CA PRO A 101 -3.17 1.66 -15.10
C PRO A 101 -2.74 0.29 -14.56
N GLN A 102 -3.38 -0.80 -14.99
CA GLN A 102 -3.01 -2.16 -14.56
C GLN A 102 -1.65 -2.62 -15.12
N SER A 103 -1.25 -2.18 -16.32
CA SER A 103 0.05 -2.52 -16.89
C SER A 103 1.20 -1.82 -16.16
N GLN A 104 0.92 -0.73 -15.46
CA GLN A 104 1.87 -0.01 -14.61
C GLN A 104 2.10 -0.69 -13.25
N ALA A 105 1.25 -1.67 -12.89
CA ALA A 105 1.25 -2.29 -11.56
C ALA A 105 2.60 -2.91 -11.14
N PHE A 106 3.45 -3.25 -12.09
CA PHE A 106 4.77 -3.87 -11.84
C PHE A 106 5.93 -3.04 -12.37
N ARG A 107 5.74 -1.74 -12.62
CA ARG A 107 6.85 -0.86 -13.00
C ARG A 107 7.66 -0.45 -11.78
N PRO A 108 9.01 -0.41 -11.88
CA PRO A 108 9.86 0.20 -10.88
C PRO A 108 9.55 1.69 -10.73
N GLU A 109 9.37 2.16 -9.49
CA GLU A 109 9.16 3.57 -9.18
C GLU A 109 10.07 3.98 -8.03
N ALA A 110 10.96 4.95 -8.26
CA ALA A 110 11.86 5.44 -7.21
C ALA A 110 11.05 6.11 -6.10
N MET A 111 11.25 5.66 -4.88
CA MET A 111 10.65 6.26 -3.68
C MET A 111 11.56 6.08 -2.46
N ALA A 112 11.42 6.97 -1.49
CA ALA A 112 12.16 6.86 -0.23
C ALA A 112 11.60 5.71 0.61
N LEU A 113 12.36 4.62 0.73
CA LEU A 113 12.07 3.49 1.61
C LEU A 113 13.15 3.39 2.69
N VAL A 114 12.75 3.47 3.94
CA VAL A 114 13.68 3.29 5.06
C VAL A 114 13.98 1.82 5.22
N THR A 115 15.23 1.43 4.93
CA THR A 115 15.75 0.08 5.17
C THR A 115 16.40 0.05 6.55
N VAL A 116 15.85 -0.77 7.45
CA VAL A 116 16.33 -0.97 8.82
C VAL A 116 17.48 -1.99 8.86
N HIS A 117 17.39 -3.00 8.01
CA HIS A 117 18.41 -4.04 7.86
C HIS A 117 18.34 -4.61 6.44
N GLU A 118 19.50 -5.02 5.94
CA GLU A 118 19.62 -5.69 4.66
C GLU A 118 20.77 -6.67 4.70
N ASP A 119 20.53 -7.89 4.19
CA ASP A 119 21.54 -8.89 3.88
C ASP A 119 21.29 -9.49 2.50
N GLU A 120 21.99 -10.58 2.17
CA GLU A 120 21.82 -11.27 0.89
C GLU A 120 20.39 -11.82 0.69
N HIS A 121 19.72 -12.21 1.76
CA HIS A 121 18.49 -13.00 1.75
C HIS A 121 17.25 -12.22 2.12
N LEU A 122 17.37 -11.22 3.00
CA LEU A 122 16.27 -10.47 3.58
C LEU A 122 16.55 -8.96 3.56
N ARG A 123 15.46 -8.19 3.51
CA ARG A 123 15.44 -6.75 3.79
C ARG A 123 14.33 -6.45 4.78
N ILE A 124 14.64 -5.68 5.81
CA ILE A 124 13.66 -5.16 6.76
C ILE A 124 13.44 -3.69 6.44
N ILE A 125 12.21 -3.34 6.16
CA ILE A 125 11.83 -1.95 5.86
C ILE A 125 10.92 -1.41 6.98
N ASP A 126 11.00 -0.11 7.20
CA ASP A 126 10.06 0.65 8.01
C ASP A 126 9.10 1.39 7.07
N LYS A 127 7.91 0.81 6.87
CA LYS A 127 6.92 1.32 5.93
C LYS A 127 6.27 2.60 6.51
N PRO A 128 6.27 3.73 5.79
CA PRO A 128 5.51 4.89 6.22
C PRO A 128 4.00 4.62 6.15
N ALA A 129 3.22 5.36 6.95
CA ALA A 129 1.78 5.44 6.79
C ALA A 129 1.43 6.07 5.43
N GLY A 130 0.27 5.73 4.87
CA GLY A 130 -0.17 6.21 3.56
C GLY A 130 0.28 5.35 2.37
N LEU A 131 1.36 4.56 2.52
CA LEU A 131 1.89 3.74 1.43
C LEU A 131 1.13 2.41 1.31
N VAL A 132 0.54 2.17 0.13
CA VAL A 132 -0.11 0.90 -0.22
C VAL A 132 0.96 -0.16 -0.49
N VAL A 133 0.76 -1.40 -0.01
CA VAL A 133 1.76 -2.47 -0.16
C VAL A 133 1.74 -3.08 -1.56
N HIS A 134 0.57 -3.41 -2.09
CA HIS A 134 0.41 -4.05 -3.40
C HIS A 134 -0.54 -3.26 -4.29
N PRO A 135 -0.32 -3.26 -5.60
CA PRO A 135 -1.30 -2.74 -6.55
C PRO A 135 -2.68 -3.38 -6.34
N ALA A 136 -3.71 -2.54 -6.41
CA ALA A 136 -5.11 -2.93 -6.25
C ALA A 136 -6.01 -1.95 -7.04
N PRO A 137 -7.29 -2.28 -7.30
CA PRO A 137 -8.21 -1.35 -7.91
C PRO A 137 -8.19 0.03 -7.22
N GLY A 138 -7.92 1.08 -8.00
CA GLY A 138 -7.73 2.46 -7.53
C GLY A 138 -6.30 2.83 -7.10
N HIS A 139 -5.34 1.87 -7.06
CA HIS A 139 -3.94 2.10 -6.71
C HIS A 139 -3.04 1.14 -7.51
N TRP A 140 -2.81 1.45 -8.79
CA TRP A 140 -2.03 0.58 -9.67
C TRP A 140 -0.53 0.93 -9.70
N SER A 141 -0.16 2.10 -9.17
CA SER A 141 1.20 2.65 -9.10
C SER A 141 1.46 3.25 -7.72
N GLY A 142 2.67 3.72 -7.44
CA GLY A 142 3.02 4.34 -6.16
C GLY A 142 2.93 3.38 -4.97
N THR A 143 3.09 2.08 -5.18
CA THR A 143 2.99 1.07 -4.11
C THR A 143 4.38 0.66 -3.61
N LEU A 144 4.42 0.06 -2.41
CA LEU A 144 5.67 -0.53 -1.90
C LEU A 144 6.29 -1.50 -2.90
N LEU A 145 5.47 -2.28 -3.61
CA LEU A 145 5.94 -3.20 -4.65
C LEU A 145 6.73 -2.46 -5.72
N ASN A 146 6.21 -1.33 -6.23
CA ASN A 146 6.89 -0.50 -7.23
C ASN A 146 8.23 0.04 -6.70
N GLY A 147 8.24 0.50 -5.43
CA GLY A 147 9.47 0.96 -4.77
C GLY A 147 10.51 -0.13 -4.59
N LEU A 148 10.10 -1.34 -4.23
CA LEU A 148 11.02 -2.49 -4.10
C LEU A 148 11.61 -2.91 -5.44
N LEU A 149 10.84 -2.86 -6.53
CA LEU A 149 11.35 -3.13 -7.88
C LEU A 149 12.40 -2.10 -8.31
N ALA A 150 12.26 -0.84 -7.91
CA ALA A 150 13.25 0.20 -8.18
C ALA A 150 14.49 0.07 -7.28
N LEU A 151 14.29 -0.32 -6.01
CA LEU A 151 15.37 -0.43 -5.03
C LEU A 151 16.27 -1.65 -5.28
N ASP A 152 15.70 -2.76 -5.76
CA ASP A 152 16.44 -3.98 -6.07
C ASP A 152 15.94 -4.58 -7.40
N PRO A 153 16.70 -4.42 -8.50
CA PRO A 153 16.32 -4.97 -9.80
C PRO A 153 16.09 -6.50 -9.80
N LYS A 154 16.71 -7.22 -8.85
CA LYS A 154 16.51 -8.69 -8.71
C LYS A 154 15.13 -9.02 -8.15
N ALA A 155 14.44 -8.06 -7.52
CA ALA A 155 13.09 -8.26 -6.97
C ALA A 155 12.06 -8.66 -8.06
N VAL A 156 12.29 -8.31 -9.32
CA VAL A 156 11.44 -8.73 -10.47
C VAL A 156 11.37 -10.25 -10.63
N LEU A 157 12.41 -10.98 -10.18
CA LEU A 157 12.49 -12.45 -10.24
C LEU A 157 11.65 -13.13 -9.14
N LEU A 158 11.15 -12.37 -8.19
CA LEU A 158 10.40 -12.89 -7.04
C LEU A 158 8.91 -12.56 -7.16
N PRO A 159 8.03 -13.51 -6.86
CA PRO A 159 6.61 -13.20 -6.73
C PRO A 159 6.39 -12.01 -5.80
N ARG A 160 5.60 -11.01 -6.25
CA ARG A 160 5.29 -9.80 -5.47
C ARG A 160 6.53 -9.05 -4.97
N ALA A 161 7.63 -9.04 -5.74
CA ALA A 161 8.89 -8.41 -5.35
C ALA A 161 9.44 -8.88 -3.99
N GLY A 162 9.20 -10.15 -3.60
CA GLY A 162 9.65 -10.71 -2.34
C GLY A 162 8.80 -10.39 -1.11
N ILE A 163 7.66 -9.70 -1.26
CA ILE A 163 6.78 -9.36 -0.15
C ILE A 163 6.07 -10.62 0.37
N VAL A 164 6.30 -10.98 1.63
CA VAL A 164 5.76 -12.19 2.28
C VAL A 164 4.58 -11.93 3.21
N HIS A 165 4.40 -10.68 3.65
CA HIS A 165 3.23 -10.23 4.41
C HIS A 165 2.90 -8.77 4.10
N ARG A 166 1.80 -8.25 4.67
CA ARG A 166 1.37 -6.89 4.39
C ARG A 166 0.97 -6.13 5.64
N LEU A 167 1.06 -4.80 5.54
CA LEU A 167 0.40 -3.85 6.42
C LEU A 167 -0.71 -3.13 5.64
N ASP A 168 -1.69 -2.57 6.34
CA ASP A 168 -2.69 -1.70 5.72
C ASP A 168 -2.02 -0.40 5.24
N ARG A 169 -2.65 0.33 4.31
CA ARG A 169 -2.12 1.58 3.75
C ARG A 169 -1.62 2.53 4.85
N ASP A 170 -2.49 2.83 5.81
CA ASP A 170 -2.24 3.83 6.83
C ASP A 170 -1.61 3.26 8.13
N THR A 171 -1.27 1.97 8.15
CA THR A 171 -0.44 1.35 9.18
C THR A 171 1.03 1.54 8.83
N SER A 172 1.80 2.07 9.76
CA SER A 172 3.25 2.22 9.66
C SER A 172 4.01 1.07 10.31
N GLY A 173 5.33 0.98 10.05
CA GLY A 173 6.22 0.10 10.78
C GLY A 173 6.83 -1.04 9.99
N LEU A 174 7.42 -1.97 10.72
CA LEU A 174 8.32 -3.00 10.21
C LEU A 174 7.64 -4.02 9.30
N MET A 175 8.30 -4.27 8.17
CA MET A 175 7.98 -5.36 7.25
C MET A 175 9.25 -6.10 6.85
N VAL A 176 9.17 -7.45 6.75
CA VAL A 176 10.22 -8.26 6.14
C VAL A 176 9.89 -8.53 4.67
N VAL A 177 10.91 -8.37 3.83
CA VAL A 177 10.88 -8.62 2.39
C VAL A 177 11.99 -9.61 2.06
N ALA A 178 11.68 -10.67 1.33
CA ALA A 178 12.67 -11.63 0.87
C ALA A 178 13.41 -11.09 -0.38
N ARG A 179 14.71 -11.37 -0.47
CA ARG A 179 15.56 -11.01 -1.61
C ARG A 179 15.96 -12.22 -2.46
N THR A 180 15.72 -13.42 -1.93
CA THR A 180 15.94 -14.68 -2.67
C THR A 180 14.70 -15.56 -2.60
N ARG A 181 14.54 -16.46 -3.57
CA ARG A 181 13.40 -17.38 -3.60
C ARG A 181 13.38 -18.31 -2.40
N ALA A 182 14.53 -18.84 -2.01
CA ALA A 182 14.64 -19.75 -0.85
C ALA A 182 14.23 -19.04 0.45
N ALA A 183 14.70 -17.80 0.65
CA ALA A 183 14.29 -17.00 1.82
C ALA A 183 12.80 -16.66 1.81
N MET A 184 12.23 -16.40 0.62
CA MET A 184 10.79 -16.12 0.47
C MET A 184 9.96 -17.33 0.90
N ASP A 185 10.26 -18.51 0.38
CA ASP A 185 9.51 -19.74 0.68
C ASP A 185 9.64 -20.09 2.18
N ALA A 186 10.82 -19.95 2.76
CA ALA A 186 11.08 -20.18 4.16
C ALA A 186 10.34 -19.16 5.07
N MET A 187 10.35 -17.86 4.74
CA MET A 187 9.62 -16.84 5.49
C MET A 187 8.11 -17.05 5.44
N VAL A 188 7.57 -17.48 4.30
CA VAL A 188 6.15 -17.85 4.18
C VAL A 188 5.82 -19.02 5.12
N ALA A 189 6.69 -20.03 5.19
CA ALA A 189 6.55 -21.16 6.11
C ALA A 189 6.60 -20.72 7.59
N LEU A 190 7.57 -19.88 7.97
CA LEU A 190 7.69 -19.34 9.33
C LEU A 190 6.46 -18.51 9.75
N ILE A 191 5.92 -17.69 8.83
CA ILE A 191 4.68 -16.94 9.09
C ILE A 191 3.49 -17.87 9.26
N ALA A 192 3.39 -18.92 8.45
CA ALA A 192 2.32 -19.92 8.54
C ALA A 192 2.42 -20.75 9.86
N ALA A 193 3.64 -21.09 10.29
CA ALA A 193 3.94 -21.76 11.56
C ALA A 193 3.78 -20.85 12.79
N ARG A 194 3.62 -19.53 12.61
CA ARG A 194 3.54 -18.50 13.67
C ARG A 194 4.89 -18.26 14.39
N ASP A 195 5.98 -18.59 13.76
CA ASP A 195 7.35 -18.41 14.27
C ASP A 195 7.90 -17.00 14.02
N VAL A 196 7.13 -16.14 13.36
CA VAL A 196 7.42 -14.72 13.21
C VAL A 196 6.60 -13.93 14.22
N LYS A 197 7.27 -13.36 15.25
CA LYS A 197 6.63 -12.48 16.23
C LYS A 197 6.42 -11.09 15.62
N ARG A 198 5.17 -10.68 15.48
CA ARG A 198 4.76 -9.38 14.95
C ARG A 198 3.97 -8.66 16.04
N GLN A 199 4.57 -7.57 16.57
CA GLN A 199 3.95 -6.78 17.62
C GLN A 199 3.68 -5.37 17.14
N TYR A 200 2.52 -4.87 17.54
CA TYR A 200 2.01 -3.57 17.13
C TYR A 200 1.73 -2.72 18.36
N LEU A 201 2.10 -1.46 18.29
CA LEU A 201 1.63 -0.42 19.18
C LEU A 201 0.32 0.12 18.59
N ALA A 202 -0.70 0.18 19.42
CA ALA A 202 -1.99 0.72 19.02
C ALA A 202 -2.54 1.66 20.10
N MET A 203 -3.31 2.68 19.66
CA MET A 203 -4.03 3.61 20.53
C MET A 203 -5.53 3.47 20.27
N GLY A 204 -6.28 3.05 21.28
CA GLY A 204 -7.72 2.83 21.20
C GLY A 204 -8.51 3.87 21.99
N HIS A 205 -9.75 4.12 21.55
CA HIS A 205 -10.70 4.95 22.30
C HIS A 205 -11.15 4.25 23.59
N LYS A 206 -11.53 5.03 24.57
CA LYS A 206 -12.04 4.67 25.89
C LYS A 206 -10.96 4.09 26.82
N ALA A 207 -11.09 4.38 28.10
CA ALA A 207 -10.26 3.80 29.12
C ALA A 207 -10.30 2.25 29.04
N TRP A 208 -9.15 1.63 29.26
CA TRP A 208 -9.09 0.16 29.32
C TRP A 208 -9.51 -0.30 30.70
N GLU A 209 -10.55 -1.11 30.78
CA GLU A 209 -11.09 -1.65 32.01
C GLU A 209 -10.85 -3.16 32.10
N GLY A 210 -10.71 -3.67 33.34
CA GLY A 210 -10.54 -5.07 33.61
C GLY A 210 -9.11 -5.59 33.47
N ALA A 211 -8.95 -6.84 33.00
CA ALA A 211 -7.66 -7.51 32.91
C ALA A 211 -6.65 -6.78 32.03
N ALA A 212 -5.38 -6.76 32.49
CA ALA A 212 -4.30 -6.08 31.76
C ALA A 212 -4.00 -6.72 30.39
N ALA A 213 -4.34 -7.98 30.21
CA ALA A 213 -4.21 -8.68 28.93
C ALA A 213 -5.54 -9.34 28.55
N ARG A 214 -5.86 -9.30 27.25
CA ARG A 214 -7.04 -9.94 26.68
C ARG A 214 -6.68 -10.66 25.39
N GLN A 215 -6.98 -11.93 25.32
CA GLN A 215 -6.87 -12.70 24.10
C GLN A 215 -8.20 -12.61 23.34
N VAL A 216 -8.16 -12.12 22.12
CA VAL A 216 -9.31 -12.09 21.21
C VAL A 216 -9.15 -13.22 20.21
N ASP A 217 -9.99 -14.25 20.34
CA ASP A 217 -10.08 -15.38 19.42
C ASP A 217 -11.44 -15.28 18.70
N ALA A 218 -11.46 -14.51 17.62
CA ALA A 218 -12.69 -14.18 16.91
C ALA A 218 -12.45 -14.24 15.38
N PRO A 219 -13.12 -15.15 14.66
CA PRO A 219 -12.94 -15.30 13.22
C PRO A 219 -13.27 -14.03 12.46
N ILE A 220 -12.50 -13.76 11.40
CA ILE A 220 -12.68 -12.57 10.56
C ILE A 220 -13.08 -12.98 9.13
N GLY A 221 -14.13 -12.34 8.62
CA GLY A 221 -14.61 -12.45 7.25
C GLY A 221 -15.05 -11.11 6.70
N ARG A 222 -15.57 -11.10 5.45
CA ARG A 222 -16.20 -9.90 4.89
C ARG A 222 -17.44 -9.56 5.70
N ASP A 223 -17.63 -8.28 6.01
CA ASP A 223 -18.85 -7.82 6.69
C ASP A 223 -20.07 -8.09 5.79
N PRO A 224 -21.06 -8.88 6.24
CA PRO A 224 -22.26 -9.17 5.45
C PRO A 224 -23.06 -7.91 5.09
N ARG A 225 -22.96 -6.85 5.89
CA ARG A 225 -23.68 -5.59 5.71
C ARG A 225 -22.91 -4.56 4.89
N ASN A 226 -21.58 -4.67 4.86
CA ASN A 226 -20.71 -3.73 4.13
C ASN A 226 -19.47 -4.44 3.58
N ARG A 227 -19.50 -4.78 2.28
CA ARG A 227 -18.41 -5.50 1.60
C ARG A 227 -17.07 -4.76 1.53
N LEU A 228 -17.02 -3.47 1.86
CA LEU A 228 -15.79 -2.68 1.88
C LEU A 228 -14.95 -2.93 3.13
N ARG A 229 -15.52 -3.54 4.18
CA ARG A 229 -14.81 -3.80 5.44
C ARG A 229 -14.85 -5.27 5.84
N MET A 230 -14.02 -5.60 6.82
CA MET A 230 -14.01 -6.90 7.50
C MET A 230 -14.83 -6.81 8.78
N ALA A 231 -15.25 -7.96 9.30
CA ALA A 231 -15.96 -8.04 10.58
C ALA A 231 -15.62 -9.37 11.29
N VAL A 232 -15.86 -9.43 12.60
CA VAL A 232 -15.97 -10.69 13.31
C VAL A 232 -17.20 -11.42 12.76
N VAL A 233 -17.04 -12.66 12.36
CA VAL A 233 -18.09 -13.47 11.73
C VAL A 233 -18.25 -14.83 12.41
N ASP A 234 -19.45 -15.36 12.37
CA ASP A 234 -19.74 -16.75 12.71
C ASP A 234 -19.40 -17.63 11.49
N LEU A 235 -18.45 -18.56 11.65
CA LEU A 235 -17.99 -19.44 10.56
C LEU A 235 -19.05 -20.46 10.11
N GLU A 236 -20.08 -20.72 10.92
CA GLU A 236 -21.19 -21.58 10.52
C GLU A 236 -22.12 -20.88 9.51
N ARG A 237 -22.16 -19.54 9.52
CA ARG A 237 -23.07 -18.72 8.72
C ARG A 237 -22.38 -17.92 7.63
N HIS A 238 -21.10 -17.61 7.79
CA HIS A 238 -20.38 -16.71 6.92
C HIS A 238 -18.97 -17.20 6.60
N ALA A 239 -18.54 -16.96 5.37
CA ALA A 239 -17.17 -17.24 4.97
C ALA A 239 -16.19 -16.35 5.75
N GLY A 240 -15.20 -16.97 6.38
CA GLY A 240 -14.18 -16.30 7.18
C GLY A 240 -13.01 -17.23 7.50
N LYS A 241 -12.09 -16.75 8.32
CA LYS A 241 -10.93 -17.49 8.79
C LYS A 241 -10.70 -17.22 10.26
N THR A 242 -10.24 -18.23 11.00
CA THR A 242 -9.82 -18.05 12.39
C THR A 242 -8.81 -16.93 12.50
N ALA A 243 -8.95 -16.10 13.51
CA ALA A 243 -8.07 -14.99 13.80
C ALA A 243 -7.86 -14.86 15.31
N ARG A 244 -6.60 -14.68 15.73
CA ARG A 244 -6.23 -14.59 17.13
C ARG A 244 -5.23 -13.46 17.36
N THR A 245 -5.53 -12.59 18.34
CA THR A 245 -4.70 -11.45 18.76
C THR A 245 -4.61 -11.41 20.27
N LEU A 246 -3.40 -11.41 20.82
CA LEU A 246 -3.17 -11.06 22.21
C LEU A 246 -3.04 -9.53 22.30
N ILE A 247 -3.84 -8.91 23.16
CA ILE A 247 -3.86 -7.45 23.39
C ILE A 247 -3.50 -7.22 24.85
N GLU A 248 -2.43 -6.48 25.08
CA GLU A 248 -1.89 -6.17 26.41
C GLU A 248 -1.93 -4.66 26.61
N ARG A 249 -2.56 -4.21 27.69
CA ARG A 249 -2.57 -2.80 28.08
C ARG A 249 -1.16 -2.37 28.47
N LEU A 250 -0.67 -1.33 27.83
CA LEU A 250 0.57 -0.62 28.23
C LEU A 250 0.23 0.50 29.20
N ASP A 251 -0.78 1.31 28.83
CA ASP A 251 -1.26 2.41 29.67
C ASP A 251 -2.74 2.72 29.36
N SER A 252 -3.39 3.50 30.23
CA SER A 252 -4.80 3.86 30.11
C SER A 252 -5.09 5.25 30.67
N HIS A 253 -5.87 6.02 29.90
CA HIS A 253 -6.40 7.34 30.24
C HIS A 253 -7.93 7.34 30.10
N THR A 254 -8.60 8.38 30.59
CA THR A 254 -10.07 8.51 30.47
C THR A 254 -10.56 8.45 29.04
N ASP A 255 -9.83 9.03 28.10
CA ASP A 255 -10.22 9.12 26.68
C ASP A 255 -9.78 7.89 25.86
N GLY A 256 -8.78 7.14 26.33
CA GLY A 256 -8.24 6.02 25.58
C GLY A 256 -7.19 5.18 26.28
N CYS A 257 -6.63 4.26 25.53
CA CYS A 257 -5.59 3.35 25.99
C CYS A 257 -4.49 3.15 24.95
N ALA A 258 -3.26 2.92 25.44
CA ALA A 258 -2.16 2.39 24.65
C ALA A 258 -2.05 0.89 24.90
N VAL A 259 -1.97 0.11 23.82
CA VAL A 259 -1.92 -1.34 23.90
C VAL A 259 -0.85 -1.92 22.98
N ARG A 260 -0.26 -3.05 23.42
CA ARG A 260 0.55 -3.91 22.56
C ARG A 260 -0.33 -5.01 22.00
N CYS A 261 -0.38 -5.14 20.70
CA CYS A 261 -1.08 -6.23 20.02
C CYS A 261 -0.08 -7.21 19.43
N THR A 262 -0.11 -8.47 19.87
CA THR A 262 0.70 -9.55 19.31
C THR A 262 -0.16 -10.42 18.40
N LEU A 263 0.25 -10.55 17.13
CA LEU A 263 -0.48 -11.33 16.14
C LEU A 263 -0.05 -12.80 16.14
N GLU A 264 -0.98 -13.72 16.36
CA GLU A 264 -0.80 -15.14 16.04
C GLU A 264 -1.21 -15.45 14.58
N THR A 265 -2.17 -14.71 14.05
CA THR A 265 -2.62 -14.78 12.67
C THR A 265 -2.50 -13.39 12.02
N GLY A 266 -2.59 -13.30 10.69
CA GLY A 266 -2.48 -12.02 9.96
C GLY A 266 -3.62 -11.86 8.95
N ARG A 267 -4.87 -11.66 9.43
CA ARG A 267 -6.01 -11.39 8.55
C ARG A 267 -6.11 -9.91 8.21
N THR A 268 -6.72 -9.61 7.09
CA THR A 268 -6.97 -8.22 6.68
C THR A 268 -7.65 -7.45 7.79
N HIS A 269 -7.10 -6.29 8.17
CA HIS A 269 -7.59 -5.40 9.23
C HIS A 269 -7.74 -6.06 10.63
N GLN A 270 -7.02 -7.15 10.90
CA GLN A 270 -7.29 -7.99 12.08
C GLN A 270 -7.28 -7.20 13.40
N ILE A 271 -6.23 -6.45 13.71
CA ILE A 271 -6.15 -5.67 14.95
C ILE A 271 -7.27 -4.64 15.02
N ARG A 272 -7.55 -3.96 13.93
CA ARG A 272 -8.60 -2.93 13.81
C ARG A 272 -9.97 -3.51 14.14
N VAL A 273 -10.31 -4.66 13.54
CA VAL A 273 -11.57 -5.39 13.79
C VAL A 273 -11.64 -5.89 15.22
N HIS A 274 -10.58 -6.50 15.73
CA HIS A 274 -10.55 -7.05 17.11
C HIS A 274 -10.66 -5.95 18.16
N MET A 275 -9.93 -4.84 18.01
CA MET A 275 -10.03 -3.70 18.93
C MET A 275 -11.43 -3.10 18.94
N ALA A 276 -12.03 -2.92 17.76
CA ALA A 276 -13.41 -2.44 17.65
C ALA A 276 -14.42 -3.42 18.28
N SER A 277 -14.23 -4.74 18.09
CA SER A 277 -15.14 -5.77 18.63
C SER A 277 -15.16 -5.85 20.16
N ILE A 278 -14.07 -5.42 20.82
CA ILE A 278 -13.98 -5.38 22.28
C ILE A 278 -14.29 -3.99 22.85
N GLY A 279 -14.78 -3.05 22.03
CA GLY A 279 -15.23 -1.73 22.45
C GLY A 279 -14.17 -0.63 22.47
N HIS A 280 -12.96 -0.90 21.95
CA HIS A 280 -11.83 0.03 21.86
C HIS A 280 -11.41 0.27 20.38
N PRO A 281 -12.29 0.85 19.50
CA PRO A 281 -11.88 1.13 18.14
C PRO A 281 -10.62 2.01 18.13
N LEU A 282 -9.72 1.79 17.15
CA LEU A 282 -8.48 2.57 17.09
C LEU A 282 -8.77 4.03 16.81
N VAL A 283 -8.05 4.92 17.47
CA VAL A 283 -8.12 6.37 17.18
C VAL A 283 -7.86 6.60 15.69
N GLY A 284 -8.68 7.43 15.04
CA GLY A 284 -8.57 7.77 13.63
C GLY A 284 -9.01 6.67 12.65
N ASP A 285 -9.53 5.54 13.13
CA ASP A 285 -10.02 4.45 12.27
C ASP A 285 -11.52 4.60 11.97
N ALA A 286 -11.86 5.56 11.12
CA ALA A 286 -13.25 5.84 10.76
C ALA A 286 -14.00 4.62 10.21
N LEU A 287 -13.31 3.68 9.55
CA LEU A 287 -13.92 2.48 8.98
C LEU A 287 -14.50 1.55 10.07
N TYR A 288 -13.91 1.53 11.25
CA TYR A 288 -14.30 0.70 12.40
C TYR A 288 -14.81 1.48 13.60
N GLY A 289 -15.21 2.75 13.39
CA GLY A 289 -15.88 3.57 14.41
C GLY A 289 -14.94 4.37 15.31
N GLY A 290 -13.65 4.44 14.99
CA GLY A 290 -12.68 5.28 15.69
C GLY A 290 -12.64 6.69 15.11
N ALA A 291 -13.14 7.67 15.85
CA ALA A 291 -13.06 9.07 15.46
C ALA A 291 -11.61 9.59 15.48
N PRO A 292 -11.28 10.62 14.69
CA PRO A 292 -10.05 11.37 14.88
C PRO A 292 -9.96 11.96 16.29
N ALA A 293 -8.81 11.84 16.94
CA ALA A 293 -8.58 12.43 18.25
C ALA A 293 -7.07 12.64 18.48
N ALA A 294 -6.71 13.45 19.47
CA ALA A 294 -5.31 13.73 19.84
C ALA A 294 -4.43 14.18 18.65
N GLY A 295 -5.02 14.84 17.64
CA GLY A 295 -4.33 15.28 16.42
C GLY A 295 -4.12 14.18 15.38
N LEU A 296 -4.59 12.94 15.59
CA LEU A 296 -4.43 11.81 14.69
C LEU A 296 -5.71 11.53 13.91
N SER A 297 -5.61 11.44 12.58
CA SER A 297 -6.75 11.22 11.66
C SER A 297 -6.67 9.90 10.86
N ARG A 298 -5.61 9.11 11.05
CA ARG A 298 -5.45 7.76 10.52
C ARG A 298 -5.51 6.73 11.65
N GLN A 299 -5.74 5.46 11.33
CA GLN A 299 -5.68 4.42 12.36
C GLN A 299 -4.37 4.47 13.16
N ALA A 300 -4.50 4.61 14.47
CA ALA A 300 -3.41 4.63 15.44
C ALA A 300 -2.81 3.22 15.58
N LEU A 301 -2.04 2.79 14.59
CA LEU A 301 -1.47 1.46 14.50
C LEU A 301 -0.07 1.50 13.87
N HIS A 302 0.89 0.86 14.55
CA HIS A 302 2.29 0.83 14.14
C HIS A 302 2.92 -0.52 14.45
N ALA A 303 3.51 -1.19 13.45
CA ALA A 303 4.24 -2.44 13.59
C ALA A 303 5.64 -2.15 14.18
N PHE A 304 5.74 -2.07 15.50
CA PHE A 304 6.93 -1.57 16.17
C PHE A 304 8.01 -2.63 16.43
N ARG A 305 7.62 -3.93 16.43
CA ARG A 305 8.58 -5.03 16.69
C ARG A 305 8.34 -6.19 15.75
N LEU A 306 9.43 -6.69 15.19
CA LEU A 306 9.48 -7.87 14.34
C LEU A 306 10.62 -8.77 14.82
N ALA A 307 10.33 -10.05 15.15
CA ALA A 307 11.37 -10.99 15.56
C ALA A 307 11.10 -12.39 15.00
N PHE A 308 12.16 -13.04 14.54
CA PHE A 308 12.15 -14.38 13.95
C PHE A 308 13.57 -14.98 13.92
N VAL A 309 13.67 -16.26 13.63
CA VAL A 309 14.95 -16.89 13.33
C VAL A 309 15.23 -16.75 11.82
N HIS A 310 16.40 -16.21 11.47
CA HIS A 310 16.78 -16.00 10.08
C HIS A 310 16.76 -17.32 9.30
N PRO A 311 16.03 -17.42 8.18
CA PRO A 311 15.76 -18.71 7.52
C PRO A 311 16.99 -19.43 6.97
N VAL A 312 18.08 -18.68 6.70
CA VAL A 312 19.31 -19.23 6.14
C VAL A 312 20.41 -19.34 7.19
N THR A 313 20.69 -18.24 7.90
CA THR A 313 21.80 -18.21 8.88
C THR A 313 21.45 -18.80 10.23
N GLN A 314 20.17 -19.07 10.50
CA GLN A 314 19.64 -19.58 11.78
C GLN A 314 19.90 -18.66 12.99
N GLN A 315 20.27 -17.41 12.76
CA GLN A 315 20.46 -16.41 13.81
C GLN A 315 19.11 -15.85 14.27
N ALA A 316 18.94 -15.66 15.57
CA ALA A 316 17.79 -14.94 16.11
C ALA A 316 17.91 -13.47 15.74
N MET A 317 16.87 -12.93 15.11
CA MET A 317 16.79 -11.54 14.68
C MET A 317 15.64 -10.84 15.39
N GLU A 318 15.90 -9.63 15.86
CA GLU A 318 14.88 -8.74 16.42
C GLU A 318 15.11 -7.32 15.93
N PHE A 319 14.03 -6.70 15.44
CA PHE A 319 14.03 -5.33 14.97
C PHE A 319 12.97 -4.54 15.70
N ARG A 320 13.26 -3.26 15.97
CA ARG A 320 12.33 -2.32 16.57
C ARG A 320 12.29 -1.02 15.77
N SER A 321 11.12 -0.43 15.64
CA SER A 321 10.90 0.88 15.05
C SER A 321 10.14 1.74 16.05
N PRO A 322 10.59 2.98 16.33
CA PRO A 322 9.85 3.91 17.18
C PRO A 322 8.53 4.32 16.50
N PRO A 323 7.49 4.69 17.25
CA PRO A 323 6.28 5.21 16.67
C PRO A 323 6.59 6.47 15.84
N PRO A 324 5.94 6.62 14.67
CA PRO A 324 6.13 7.82 13.85
C PRO A 324 5.64 9.08 14.58
N PRO A 325 6.11 10.27 14.18
CA PRO A 325 5.89 11.52 14.95
C PRO A 325 4.40 11.81 15.24
N ASP A 326 3.49 11.53 14.31
CA ASP A 326 2.06 11.75 14.49
C ASP A 326 1.46 10.86 15.59
N LEU A 327 1.83 9.58 15.63
CA LEU A 327 1.37 8.65 16.66
C LEU A 327 2.04 8.95 18.00
N ALA A 328 3.34 9.28 18.03
CA ALA A 328 4.05 9.67 19.24
C ALA A 328 3.42 10.92 19.87
N GLN A 329 3.09 11.93 19.04
CA GLN A 329 2.43 13.14 19.50
C GLN A 329 1.02 12.85 20.05
N ALA A 330 0.25 11.96 19.41
CA ALA A 330 -1.07 11.58 19.88
C ALA A 330 -1.03 10.88 21.25
N LEU A 331 -0.08 9.94 21.43
CA LEU A 331 0.15 9.28 22.70
C LEU A 331 0.53 10.28 23.80
N GLN A 332 1.43 11.21 23.50
CA GLN A 332 1.82 12.28 24.42
C GLN A 332 0.65 13.19 24.77
N THR A 333 -0.21 13.57 23.82
CA THR A 333 -1.38 14.43 24.04
C THR A 333 -2.36 13.82 25.04
N TRP A 334 -2.50 12.48 25.06
CA TRP A 334 -3.31 11.79 26.06
C TRP A 334 -2.50 11.32 27.28
N GLY A 335 -1.21 11.66 27.39
CA GLY A 335 -0.35 11.27 28.51
C GLY A 335 -0.14 9.76 28.60
N LEU A 336 -0.24 9.03 27.48
CA LEU A 336 -0.10 7.58 27.44
C LEU A 336 1.37 7.17 27.30
N ASP A 337 1.86 6.38 28.29
CA ASP A 337 3.20 5.79 28.24
C ASP A 337 3.20 4.48 27.46
N TYR A 338 3.98 4.42 26.40
CA TYR A 338 4.17 3.22 25.58
C TYR A 338 5.55 2.56 25.75
N ASN A 339 6.45 3.12 26.58
CA ASN A 339 7.81 2.60 26.77
C ASN A 339 7.88 1.23 27.44
N ARG A 340 6.75 0.73 27.89
CA ARG A 340 6.59 -0.64 28.41
C ARG A 340 6.32 -1.68 27.31
N ALA A 341 6.38 -1.27 26.02
CA ALA A 341 6.13 -2.11 24.86
C ALA A 341 7.28 -3.09 24.54
#